data_7fbc79fbd9299f52ca3c9311ba0b6d43
#
_entry.id   7fbc79fbd9299f52ca3c9311ba0b6d43
#
_cell.length_a   1.000
_cell.length_b   1.000
_cell.length_c   1.000
_cell.angle_alpha   90.00
_cell.angle_beta   90.00
_cell.angle_gamma   90.00
#
_symmetry.space_group_name_H-M   'P 1'
#
loop_
_entity.id
_entity.type
_entity.pdbx_description
1 polymer ?
#
loop_
_entity_poly.entity_id
_entity_poly.type
_entity_poly.pdbx_seq_one_letter_code
_entity_poly.pdbx_strand_id
1 'polypeptide(L)'
;GMPTPPAWSPNPDNPPLYVDLPTKDGKVVPEVAARYAGNSALAMLGQYGSNLKKYKAVTVDVGVEDGLLASIQQFDARMKQLGIPHEFSMRAGNHGSHVVSQWENKILPYFAQHLSFEQSRSAQR
;
A
#
# COMPACT_ATOMS: atom_id res chain seq x y z
N GLY A 1 11.84 7.63 -2.08
CA GLY A 1 10.40 7.67 -2.38
C GLY A 1 9.90 6.29 -2.75
N MET A 2 8.65 5.94 -2.44
CA MET A 2 8.06 4.68 -2.88
C MET A 2 8.22 4.53 -4.39
N PRO A 3 8.71 3.38 -4.88
CA PRO A 3 8.62 3.08 -6.30
C PRO A 3 7.15 3.03 -6.69
N THR A 4 6.75 3.99 -7.49
CA THR A 4 5.39 4.03 -8.02
C THR A 4 5.34 3.16 -9.28
N PRO A 5 4.28 2.36 -9.46
CA PRO A 5 4.19 1.47 -10.60
C PRO A 5 4.33 2.23 -11.92
N PRO A 6 5.06 1.69 -12.90
CA PRO A 6 5.21 2.28 -14.23
C PRO A 6 3.89 2.56 -14.94
N ALA A 7 2.84 1.82 -14.58
CA ALA A 7 1.49 1.97 -15.15
C ALA A 7 0.87 3.37 -15.01
N TRP A 8 1.42 4.24 -14.17
CA TRP A 8 0.84 5.58 -13.94
C TRP A 8 1.32 6.66 -14.91
N SER A 9 2.28 6.34 -15.75
CA SER A 9 2.69 7.20 -16.85
C SER A 9 3.04 6.36 -18.09
N PRO A 10 2.05 5.60 -18.63
CA PRO A 10 2.29 4.78 -19.80
C PRO A 10 2.65 5.66 -20.99
N ASN A 11 3.65 5.23 -21.76
CA ASN A 11 4.06 5.88 -23.00
C ASN A 11 4.47 4.80 -24.03
N PRO A 12 3.58 4.47 -24.99
CA PRO A 12 3.86 3.45 -26.00
C PRO A 12 5.02 3.82 -26.92
N ASP A 13 5.40 5.10 -26.99
CA ASP A 13 6.47 5.60 -27.82
C ASP A 13 7.84 5.61 -27.13
N ASN A 14 7.92 5.10 -25.89
CA ASN A 14 9.13 5.09 -25.08
C ASN A 14 9.63 3.67 -24.71
N PRO A 15 10.10 2.87 -25.67
CA PRO A 15 10.69 1.57 -25.38
C PRO A 15 12.03 1.73 -24.62
N PRO A 16 12.50 0.71 -23.87
CA PRO A 16 11.87 -0.61 -23.66
C PRO A 16 10.86 -0.64 -22.50
N LEU A 17 10.74 0.43 -21.75
CA LEU A 17 9.90 0.44 -20.54
C LEU A 17 8.44 0.80 -20.81
N TYR A 18 8.18 1.45 -21.96
CA TYR A 18 6.85 1.93 -22.37
C TYR A 18 6.17 2.81 -21.33
N VAL A 19 6.98 3.56 -20.56
CA VAL A 19 6.53 4.50 -19.52
C VAL A 19 7.42 5.73 -19.54
N ASP A 20 6.89 6.85 -19.08
CA ASP A 20 7.67 8.03 -18.76
C ASP A 20 8.16 7.94 -17.31
N LEU A 21 9.45 8.24 -17.11
CA LEU A 21 10.03 8.33 -15.78
C LEU A 21 9.94 9.77 -15.25
N PRO A 22 9.82 9.95 -13.92
CA PRO A 22 9.74 11.27 -13.31
C PRO A 22 11.05 12.06 -13.40
N THR A 23 12.12 11.41 -13.88
CA THR A 23 13.42 12.04 -14.13
C THR A 23 13.93 11.65 -15.52
N LYS A 24 14.54 12.60 -16.22
CA LYS A 24 15.23 12.40 -17.49
C LYS A 24 16.58 13.14 -17.44
N ASP A 25 17.67 12.46 -17.76
CA ASP A 25 19.04 13.02 -17.75
C ASP A 25 19.37 13.73 -16.40
N GLY A 26 18.97 13.12 -15.28
CA GLY A 26 19.20 13.65 -13.94
C GLY A 26 18.30 14.84 -13.55
N LYS A 27 17.39 15.27 -14.41
CA LYS A 27 16.46 16.37 -14.15
C LYS A 27 15.04 15.85 -13.91
N VAL A 28 14.32 16.49 -13.00
CA VAL A 28 12.91 16.20 -12.78
C VAL A 28 12.07 16.68 -13.97
N VAL A 29 11.14 15.83 -14.40
CA VAL A 29 10.11 16.14 -15.39
C VAL A 29 8.82 16.42 -14.61
N PRO A 30 8.44 17.69 -14.38
CA PRO A 30 7.42 18.07 -13.39
C PRO A 30 6.05 17.42 -13.63
N GLU A 31 5.59 17.36 -14.87
CA GLU A 31 4.29 16.79 -15.23
C GLU A 31 4.23 15.27 -15.00
N VAL A 32 5.34 14.56 -15.24
CA VAL A 32 5.45 13.13 -14.95
C VAL A 32 5.56 12.90 -13.45
N ALA A 33 6.39 13.68 -12.77
CA ALA A 33 6.54 13.62 -11.31
C ALA A 33 5.21 13.87 -10.60
N ALA A 34 4.39 14.81 -11.10
CA ALA A 34 3.06 15.09 -10.56
C ALA A 34 2.10 13.89 -10.72
N ARG A 35 2.13 13.19 -11.87
CA ARG A 35 1.33 11.97 -12.06
C ARG A 35 1.73 10.87 -11.08
N TYR A 36 3.02 10.64 -10.88
CA TYR A 36 3.52 9.68 -9.89
C TYR A 36 3.14 10.08 -8.46
N ALA A 37 3.31 11.33 -8.09
CA ALA A 37 2.94 11.83 -6.77
C ALA A 37 1.43 11.72 -6.51
N GLY A 38 0.59 12.07 -7.50
CA GLY A 38 -0.86 11.99 -7.39
C GLY A 38 -1.39 10.57 -7.21
N ASN A 39 -0.61 9.55 -7.59
CA ASN A 39 -0.95 8.14 -7.41
C ASN A 39 -0.18 7.48 -6.24
N SER A 40 0.58 8.24 -5.48
CA SER A 40 1.27 7.74 -4.30
C SER A 40 0.29 7.49 -3.15
N ALA A 41 0.34 6.30 -2.56
CA ALA A 41 -0.49 5.97 -1.40
C ALA A 41 -0.29 6.97 -0.25
N LEU A 42 0.94 7.45 -0.04
CA LEU A 42 1.25 8.46 0.97
C LEU A 42 0.56 9.81 0.69
N ALA A 43 0.57 10.27 -0.57
CA ALA A 43 -0.12 11.50 -0.97
C ALA A 43 -1.65 11.36 -0.85
N MET A 44 -2.19 10.19 -1.20
CA MET A 44 -3.61 9.87 -1.12
C MET A 44 -4.15 9.84 0.32
N LEU A 45 -3.32 9.60 1.33
CA LEU A 45 -3.77 9.60 2.73
C LEU A 45 -4.43 10.91 3.15
N GLY A 46 -3.92 12.05 2.69
CA GLY A 46 -4.52 13.35 2.98
C GLY A 46 -5.94 13.50 2.43
N GLN A 47 -6.18 12.95 1.24
CA GLN A 47 -7.45 13.05 0.54
C GLN A 47 -8.46 11.96 0.94
N TYR A 48 -7.99 10.73 1.10
CA TYR A 48 -8.84 9.55 1.27
C TYR A 48 -8.76 8.90 2.66
N GLY A 49 -7.96 9.44 3.57
CA GLY A 49 -7.75 8.86 4.90
C GLY A 49 -9.05 8.70 5.71
N SER A 50 -10.03 9.59 5.51
CA SER A 50 -11.35 9.44 6.12
C SER A 50 -12.09 8.16 5.72
N ASN A 51 -11.81 7.64 4.52
CA ASN A 51 -12.39 6.37 4.07
C ASN A 51 -11.75 5.18 4.77
N LEU A 52 -10.45 5.24 5.08
CA LEU A 52 -9.78 4.20 5.85
C LEU A 52 -10.36 4.04 7.25
N LYS A 53 -10.82 5.13 7.87
CA LYS A 53 -11.48 5.10 9.20
C LYS A 53 -12.82 4.34 9.21
N LYS A 54 -13.40 4.07 8.04
CA LYS A 54 -14.66 3.32 7.91
C LYS A 54 -14.46 1.80 7.89
N TYR A 55 -13.23 1.34 7.67
CA TYR A 55 -12.92 -0.09 7.73
C TYR A 55 -12.91 -0.58 9.17
N LYS A 56 -13.35 -1.81 9.38
CA LYS A 56 -13.32 -2.46 10.71
C LYS A 56 -11.92 -2.55 11.28
N ALA A 57 -10.96 -2.85 10.43
CA ALA A 57 -9.57 -2.96 10.80
C ALA A 57 -8.69 -2.68 9.58
N VAL A 58 -7.52 -2.10 9.83
CA VAL A 58 -6.48 -1.85 8.82
C VAL A 58 -5.16 -2.34 9.39
N THR A 59 -4.40 -3.08 8.63
CA THR A 59 -3.05 -3.51 9.02
C THR A 59 -2.04 -3.16 7.95
N VAL A 60 -0.85 -2.79 8.38
CA VAL A 60 0.30 -2.49 7.53
C VAL A 60 1.48 -3.31 8.03
N ASP A 61 2.13 -4.03 7.13
CA ASP A 61 3.25 -4.91 7.44
C ASP A 61 4.43 -4.65 6.49
N VAL A 62 5.65 -4.73 7.00
CA VAL A 62 6.86 -4.56 6.20
C VAL A 62 8.02 -5.40 6.73
N GLY A 63 8.86 -5.92 5.84
CA GLY A 63 10.12 -6.56 6.20
C GLY A 63 11.18 -5.53 6.62
N VAL A 64 11.98 -5.85 7.63
CA VAL A 64 13.05 -4.94 8.09
C VAL A 64 14.20 -4.80 7.09
N GLU A 65 14.33 -5.76 6.17
CA GLU A 65 15.31 -5.75 5.08
C GLU A 65 14.67 -5.31 3.75
N ASP A 66 13.41 -4.82 3.79
CA ASP A 66 12.68 -4.37 2.61
C ASP A 66 13.14 -2.96 2.22
N GLY A 67 13.44 -2.75 0.94
CA GLY A 67 13.75 -1.42 0.40
C GLY A 67 12.63 -0.39 0.57
N LEU A 68 11.41 -0.83 0.85
CA LEU A 68 10.26 0.04 1.12
C LEU A 68 10.13 0.44 2.60
N LEU A 69 10.95 -0.10 3.52
CA LEU A 69 10.81 0.10 4.96
C LEU A 69 10.63 1.56 5.35
N ALA A 70 11.53 2.44 4.89
CA ALA A 70 11.47 3.87 5.22
C ALA A 70 10.17 4.53 4.74
N SER A 71 9.69 4.17 3.55
CA SER A 71 8.45 4.69 2.99
C SER A 71 7.21 4.21 3.76
N ILE A 72 7.21 2.95 4.18
CA ILE A 72 6.12 2.37 4.96
C ILE A 72 6.10 2.94 6.39
N GLN A 73 7.25 3.21 6.99
CA GLN A 73 7.33 3.93 8.27
C GLN A 73 6.78 5.36 8.18
N GLN A 74 7.04 6.07 7.06
CA GLN A 74 6.43 7.38 6.82
C GLN A 74 4.90 7.27 6.66
N PHE A 75 4.44 6.23 6.00
CA PHE A 75 3.01 5.96 5.83
C PHE A 75 2.33 5.70 7.18
N ASP A 76 2.91 4.85 8.04
CA ASP A 76 2.47 4.61 9.42
C ASP A 76 2.39 5.92 10.23
N ALA A 77 3.47 6.70 10.23
CA ALA A 77 3.53 7.99 10.92
C ALA A 77 2.43 8.95 10.44
N ARG A 78 2.18 8.99 9.12
CA ARG A 78 1.13 9.85 8.56
C ARG A 78 -0.27 9.36 8.92
N MET A 79 -0.51 8.06 8.94
CA MET A 79 -1.77 7.49 9.41
C MET A 79 -2.03 7.86 10.87
N LYS A 80 -1.02 7.77 11.74
CA LYS A 80 -1.11 8.20 13.15
C LYS A 80 -1.46 9.68 13.28
N GLN A 81 -0.78 10.55 12.54
CA GLN A 81 -1.08 12.00 12.53
C GLN A 81 -2.52 12.30 12.10
N LEU A 82 -3.07 11.54 11.16
CA LEU A 82 -4.44 11.70 10.69
C LEU A 82 -5.48 11.00 11.57
N GLY A 83 -5.06 10.37 12.66
CA GLY A 83 -5.92 9.62 13.55
C GLY A 83 -6.64 8.45 12.87
N ILE A 84 -5.94 7.76 11.97
CA ILE A 84 -6.45 6.56 11.29
C ILE A 84 -6.04 5.34 12.12
N PRO A 85 -6.98 4.64 12.75
CA PRO A 85 -6.67 3.43 13.52
C PRO A 85 -6.11 2.34 12.60
N HIS A 86 -4.97 1.77 12.98
CA HIS A 86 -4.36 0.68 12.23
C HIS A 86 -3.35 -0.08 13.10
N GLU A 87 -3.07 -1.30 12.69
CA GLU A 87 -1.97 -2.09 13.23
C GLU A 87 -0.76 -1.91 12.31
N PHE A 88 0.41 -1.68 12.92
CA PHE A 88 1.67 -1.62 12.20
C PHE A 88 2.62 -2.68 12.71
N SER A 89 3.20 -3.47 11.82
CA SER A 89 4.17 -4.49 12.20
C SER A 89 5.38 -4.52 11.27
N MET A 90 6.53 -4.78 11.87
CA MET A 90 7.77 -5.06 11.16
C MET A 90 8.14 -6.52 11.41
N ARG A 91 8.58 -7.21 10.37
CA ARG A 91 8.99 -8.61 10.42
C ARG A 91 10.41 -8.79 9.91
N ALA A 92 11.08 -9.86 10.29
CA ALA A 92 12.35 -10.25 9.68
C ALA A 92 12.17 -10.53 8.19
N GLY A 93 13.24 -10.29 7.40
CA GLY A 93 13.29 -10.57 5.98
C GLY A 93 12.95 -9.38 5.07
N ASN A 94 13.01 -9.64 3.77
CA ASN A 94 12.80 -8.68 2.70
C ASN A 94 11.37 -8.71 2.16
N HIS A 95 11.13 -8.02 1.04
CA HIS A 95 9.83 -7.92 0.38
C HIS A 95 9.15 -9.25 0.06
N GLY A 96 9.90 -10.24 -0.38
CA GLY A 96 9.40 -11.56 -0.77
C GLY A 96 9.51 -12.64 0.31
N SER A 97 10.11 -12.32 1.46
CA SER A 97 10.34 -13.30 2.52
C SER A 97 9.04 -13.70 3.22
N HIS A 98 8.93 -14.99 3.54
CA HIS A 98 7.88 -15.53 4.40
C HIS A 98 6.44 -15.36 3.88
N VAL A 99 6.23 -15.17 2.56
CA VAL A 99 4.90 -14.92 1.98
C VAL A 99 3.89 -15.98 2.40
N VAL A 100 4.22 -17.27 2.28
CA VAL A 100 3.32 -18.37 2.63
C VAL A 100 3.03 -18.40 4.13
N SER A 101 4.07 -18.32 4.97
CA SER A 101 3.90 -18.32 6.43
C SER A 101 3.16 -17.09 6.94
N GLN A 102 3.34 -15.92 6.31
CA GLN A 102 2.55 -14.72 6.62
C GLN A 102 1.07 -14.91 6.25
N TRP A 103 0.82 -15.53 5.11
CA TRP A 103 -0.55 -15.84 4.70
C TRP A 103 -1.25 -16.73 5.71
N GLU A 104 -0.64 -17.84 6.08
CA GLU A 104 -1.20 -18.82 7.00
C GLU A 104 -1.33 -18.32 8.44
N ASN A 105 -0.28 -17.69 8.96
CA ASN A 105 -0.16 -17.40 10.39
C ASN A 105 -0.62 -15.99 10.77
N LYS A 106 -0.79 -15.08 9.79
CA LYS A 106 -1.17 -13.70 10.06
C LYS A 106 -2.37 -13.24 9.23
N ILE A 107 -2.31 -13.35 7.90
CA ILE A 107 -3.32 -12.76 7.03
C ILE A 107 -4.67 -13.46 7.19
N LEU A 108 -4.72 -14.77 7.08
CA LEU A 108 -5.95 -15.54 7.25
C LEU A 108 -6.57 -15.37 8.66
N PRO A 109 -5.82 -15.49 9.77
CA PRO A 109 -6.35 -15.23 11.11
C PRO A 109 -6.86 -13.79 11.28
N TYR A 110 -6.16 -12.79 10.73
CA TYR A 110 -6.60 -11.41 10.77
C TYR A 110 -7.95 -11.22 10.09
N PHE A 111 -8.14 -11.74 8.89
CA PHE A 111 -9.42 -11.68 8.21
C PHE A 111 -10.51 -12.47 8.93
N ALA A 112 -10.20 -13.65 9.46
CA ALA A 112 -11.16 -14.44 10.24
C ALA A 112 -11.65 -13.69 11.48
N GLN A 113 -10.79 -12.90 12.12
CA GLN A 113 -11.12 -12.10 13.30
C GLN A 113 -11.98 -10.87 12.96
N HIS A 114 -11.76 -10.25 11.80
CA HIS A 114 -12.37 -8.94 11.48
C HIS A 114 -13.51 -9.00 10.47
N LEU A 115 -13.64 -10.07 9.67
CA LEU A 115 -14.76 -10.24 8.76
C LEU A 115 -16.03 -10.66 9.50
N SER A 116 -17.16 -10.10 9.07
CA SER A 116 -18.47 -10.55 9.51
C SER A 116 -19.10 -11.40 8.41
N PHE A 117 -19.43 -12.63 8.75
CA PHE A 117 -20.19 -13.49 7.87
C PHE A 117 -21.66 -13.43 8.33
N GLU A 118 -22.54 -12.80 7.57
CA GLU A 118 -23.98 -12.97 7.78
C GLU A 118 -24.32 -14.40 7.46
N GLN A 119 -24.72 -15.18 8.45
CA GLN A 119 -25.38 -16.45 8.20
C GLN A 119 -26.68 -16.12 7.48
N SER A 120 -26.80 -16.53 6.22
CA SER A 120 -28.07 -16.49 5.50
C SER A 120 -29.09 -17.33 6.27
N ARG A 121 -29.97 -16.67 7.02
CA ARG A 121 -31.16 -17.27 7.64
C ARG A 121 -32.21 -17.60 6.54
N SER A 122 -31.87 -18.39 5.57
CA SER A 122 -32.82 -18.79 4.53
C SER A 122 -32.65 -20.27 4.14
N ALA A 123 -32.70 -21.17 5.12
CA ALA A 123 -32.89 -22.59 4.87
C ALA A 123 -33.58 -23.28 6.05
N GLN A 124 -34.66 -22.67 6.56
CA GLN A 124 -35.63 -23.37 7.42
C GLN A 124 -37.03 -22.76 7.16
N ARG A 125 -37.59 -23.12 6.02
CA ARG A 125 -39.04 -23.24 5.81
C ARG A 125 -39.34 -24.33 4.83
#